data_14f2c44fd7956ff8ea1d036f3a81705a
#
_entry.id   14f2c44fd7956ff8ea1d036f3a81705a
#
_cell.length_a   1.000
_cell.length_b   1.000
_cell.length_c   1.000
_cell.angle_alpha   90.00
_cell.angle_beta   90.00
_cell.angle_gamma   90.00
#
_symmetry.space_group_name_H-M   'P 1'
#
loop_
_entity.id
_entity.type
_entity.pdbx_description
1 polymer ?
#
loop_
_entity_poly.entity_id
_entity_poly.type
_entity_poly.pdbx_seq_one_letter_code
_entity_poly.pdbx_strand_id
1 'polypeptide(L)'
;MADVRSITQRLDGLPLTGFLSISVHYWGLLFKAGLGWAFDAMDVFLFTYLGAATGGNGGWIKELQPTAHEKGLLGSASFAGSLFGSLIFGQLADVYGRKNMFAVTLLIFMAGTLLCGTANDVGTMLAFRFIAGFGLGGELPVASALVQELVPTAVRGRIIVILESFWSVGCMIAVLMGFELVKHVSWRTVFYLSCIPAVWAIVIRLWVPESPKWLASVGRTAEADAIVTKIEASHGVVSKSDGDKADVAATSGDDAGWSALNPLDRLCILFRGEFLVRTIVLWTVWIGIAFSYYAIYVWLPVLRSKEKGGYNISGSTWEIFFIVFWQFPGYLSAAYLVEIIGRKITLVAYLFGSFVSALAFGYVENNQVNLLVTGAFMSWFMLGAWGALYAYTPENYPTAIRATGCSYPNGFSRIGAIAGPYVMPLMLDAKWSSTTIMWVAGGAPMIFVALVLLAFGFETRGQDVEVCPRIEAYLKAKAGIAVPSKDTVATPGPDNFEMK
;
A
#
# COMPACT_ATOMS: atom_id res chain seq x y z
N MET A 1 34.40 4.67 -5.43
CA MET A 1 32.97 4.79 -5.79
C MET A 1 32.21 4.91 -4.51
N ALA A 2 31.36 5.95 -4.35
CA ALA A 2 30.41 5.96 -3.25
C ALA A 2 29.43 4.79 -3.53
N ASP A 3 29.65 3.70 -2.84
CA ASP A 3 28.87 2.49 -2.97
C ASP A 3 27.49 2.73 -2.31
N VAL A 4 26.45 2.07 -2.78
CA VAL A 4 25.11 2.07 -2.19
C VAL A 4 25.15 1.84 -0.68
N ARG A 5 26.15 1.06 -0.20
CA ARG A 5 26.42 0.82 1.22
C ARG A 5 26.85 2.07 1.98
N SER A 6 27.77 2.88 1.43
CA SER A 6 28.22 4.11 2.08
C SER A 6 27.09 5.12 2.21
N ILE A 7 26.23 5.22 1.19
CA ILE A 7 25.02 6.04 1.20
C ILE A 7 24.05 5.57 2.31
N THR A 8 23.83 4.25 2.41
CA THR A 8 22.95 3.68 3.44
C THR A 8 23.50 3.96 4.83
N GLN A 9 24.79 3.75 5.07
CA GLN A 9 25.44 4.04 6.36
C GLN A 9 25.34 5.52 6.75
N ARG A 10 25.52 6.42 5.81
CA ARG A 10 25.40 7.88 6.06
C ARG A 10 23.96 8.25 6.44
N LEU A 11 22.96 7.71 5.74
CA LEU A 11 21.55 7.95 6.08
C LEU A 11 21.19 7.34 7.45
N ASP A 12 21.66 6.14 7.74
CA ASP A 12 21.40 5.46 9.03
C ASP A 12 22.12 6.10 10.21
N GLY A 13 23.22 6.82 9.98
CA GLY A 13 23.95 7.60 10.97
C GLY A 13 23.29 8.94 11.34
N LEU A 14 22.18 9.32 10.72
CA LEU A 14 21.51 10.57 11.01
C LEU A 14 20.81 10.56 12.38
N PRO A 15 20.85 11.68 13.14
CA PRO A 15 20.20 11.76 14.43
C PRO A 15 18.68 11.67 14.27
N LEU A 16 18.09 10.70 14.98
CA LEU A 16 16.63 10.50 15.03
C LEU A 16 16.03 11.45 16.08
N THR A 17 15.76 12.68 15.69
CA THR A 17 15.20 13.73 16.55
C THR A 17 13.78 14.13 16.08
N GLY A 18 12.99 14.70 16.99
CA GLY A 18 11.67 15.22 16.67
C GLY A 18 10.51 14.30 17.07
N PHE A 19 9.30 14.69 16.66
CA PHE A 19 8.07 13.95 16.97
C PHE A 19 8.07 12.56 16.32
N LEU A 20 7.86 11.53 17.12
CA LEU A 20 7.97 10.11 16.71
C LEU A 20 9.38 9.73 16.20
N SER A 21 10.44 10.40 16.63
CA SER A 21 11.81 10.23 16.13
C SER A 21 11.94 10.53 14.62
N ILE A 22 11.05 11.36 14.08
CA ILE A 22 11.02 11.80 12.66
C ILE A 22 11.36 13.28 12.63
N SER A 23 12.43 13.65 11.93
CA SER A 23 12.86 15.04 11.78
C SER A 23 11.88 15.86 10.94
N VAL A 24 11.92 17.19 11.06
CA VAL A 24 11.13 18.13 10.26
C VAL A 24 11.34 17.89 8.75
N HIS A 25 12.57 17.55 8.35
CA HIS A 25 12.90 17.23 6.96
C HIS A 25 12.06 16.04 6.44
N TYR A 26 11.97 14.96 7.22
CA TYR A 26 11.18 13.78 6.84
C TYR A 26 9.68 14.01 6.92
N TRP A 27 9.20 14.88 7.81
CA TRP A 27 7.80 15.32 7.78
C TRP A 27 7.48 16.07 6.49
N GLY A 28 8.38 16.94 6.01
CA GLY A 28 8.25 17.60 4.71
C GLY A 28 8.24 16.61 3.53
N LEU A 29 9.05 15.57 3.57
CA LEU A 29 9.05 14.49 2.57
C LEU A 29 7.75 13.69 2.61
N LEU A 30 7.29 13.30 3.81
CA LEU A 30 6.04 12.58 4.03
C LEU A 30 4.84 13.36 3.51
N PHE A 31 4.77 14.66 3.76
CA PHE A 31 3.68 15.49 3.28
C PHE A 31 3.64 15.53 1.74
N LYS A 32 4.81 15.72 1.11
CA LYS A 32 4.92 15.75 -0.35
C LYS A 32 4.55 14.43 -1.01
N ALA A 33 5.04 13.30 -0.48
CA ALA A 33 4.73 11.98 -0.98
C ALA A 33 3.29 11.56 -0.61
N GLY A 34 2.84 11.89 0.60
CA GLY A 34 1.52 11.57 1.13
C GLY A 34 0.39 12.23 0.37
N LEU A 35 0.58 13.45 -0.14
CA LEU A 35 -0.42 14.08 -1.01
C LEU A 35 -0.69 13.24 -2.27
N GLY A 36 0.33 12.61 -2.88
CA GLY A 36 0.12 11.67 -3.97
C GLY A 36 -0.78 10.51 -3.53
N TRP A 37 -0.44 9.89 -2.40
CA TRP A 37 -1.25 8.82 -1.80
C TRP A 37 -2.71 9.22 -1.55
N ALA A 38 -2.91 10.45 -1.06
CA ALA A 38 -4.25 11.00 -0.85
C ALA A 38 -5.02 11.18 -2.16
N PHE A 39 -4.36 11.63 -3.24
CA PHE A 39 -5.04 11.81 -4.53
C PHE A 39 -5.38 10.48 -5.20
N ASP A 40 -4.56 9.45 -5.02
CA ASP A 40 -4.87 8.10 -5.48
C ASP A 40 -6.13 7.55 -4.80
N ALA A 41 -6.20 7.64 -3.47
CA ALA A 41 -7.38 7.26 -2.71
C ALA A 41 -8.61 8.09 -3.10
N MET A 42 -8.42 9.40 -3.28
CA MET A 42 -9.49 10.30 -3.70
C MET A 42 -10.11 9.83 -5.02
N ASP A 43 -9.33 9.55 -6.05
CA ASP A 43 -9.87 9.12 -7.36
C ASP A 43 -10.61 7.79 -7.28
N VAL A 44 -10.02 6.80 -6.59
CA VAL A 44 -10.63 5.47 -6.44
C VAL A 44 -12.05 5.57 -5.88
N PHE A 45 -12.27 6.37 -4.84
CA PHE A 45 -13.56 6.48 -4.18
C PHE A 45 -14.46 7.55 -4.78
N LEU A 46 -13.90 8.64 -5.30
CA LEU A 46 -14.66 9.72 -5.94
C LEU A 46 -15.54 9.19 -7.07
N PHE A 47 -15.03 8.30 -7.90
CA PHE A 47 -15.76 7.69 -9.00
C PHE A 47 -17.10 7.10 -8.52
N THR A 48 -17.06 6.27 -7.48
CA THR A 48 -18.25 5.57 -6.99
C THR A 48 -19.18 6.51 -6.23
N TYR A 49 -18.60 7.42 -5.45
CA TYR A 49 -19.39 8.41 -4.69
C TYR A 49 -20.13 9.37 -5.61
N LEU A 50 -19.48 9.81 -6.71
CA LEU A 50 -20.17 10.55 -7.78
C LEU A 50 -21.27 9.73 -8.46
N GLY A 51 -21.05 8.42 -8.63
CA GLY A 51 -22.07 7.54 -9.19
C GLY A 51 -23.30 7.42 -8.30
N ALA A 52 -23.10 7.31 -7.00
CA ALA A 52 -24.15 7.16 -5.99
C ALA A 52 -24.83 8.49 -5.61
N ALA A 53 -24.32 9.63 -6.05
CA ALA A 53 -24.84 10.93 -5.68
C ALA A 53 -26.28 11.17 -6.17
N THR A 54 -27.13 11.63 -5.26
CA THR A 54 -28.56 11.91 -5.52
C THR A 54 -28.88 13.40 -5.62
N GLY A 55 -27.90 14.28 -5.34
CA GLY A 55 -28.04 15.73 -5.36
C GLY A 55 -27.77 16.35 -6.74
N GLY A 56 -28.24 17.60 -6.95
CA GLY A 56 -28.01 18.35 -8.17
C GLY A 56 -28.53 17.65 -9.43
N ASN A 57 -27.72 17.53 -10.47
CA ASN A 57 -28.06 16.86 -11.72
C ASN A 57 -27.97 15.31 -11.62
N GLY A 58 -27.67 14.77 -10.43
CA GLY A 58 -27.44 13.35 -10.21
C GLY A 58 -26.04 12.91 -10.59
N GLY A 59 -25.70 11.66 -10.24
CA GLY A 59 -24.41 11.04 -10.57
C GLY A 59 -24.42 10.36 -11.94
N TRP A 60 -23.25 9.87 -12.37
CA TRP A 60 -23.11 9.15 -13.66
C TRP A 60 -23.96 7.88 -13.75
N ILE A 61 -24.31 7.23 -12.62
CA ILE A 61 -25.20 6.05 -12.62
C ILE A 61 -26.59 6.44 -13.14
N LYS A 62 -27.10 7.61 -12.75
CA LYS A 62 -28.42 8.09 -13.22
C LYS A 62 -28.41 8.47 -14.70
N GLU A 63 -27.30 9.01 -15.19
CA GLU A 63 -27.17 9.48 -16.56
C GLU A 63 -26.87 8.35 -17.54
N LEU A 64 -25.90 7.48 -17.22
CA LEU A 64 -25.45 6.40 -18.10
C LEU A 64 -26.30 5.12 -17.96
N GLN A 65 -27.10 5.00 -16.89
CA GLN A 65 -27.98 3.87 -16.58
C GLN A 65 -27.33 2.48 -16.75
N PRO A 66 -26.12 2.25 -16.19
CA PRO A 66 -25.41 0.98 -16.35
C PRO A 66 -26.16 -0.16 -15.66
N THR A 67 -26.12 -1.34 -16.29
CA THR A 67 -26.56 -2.60 -15.68
C THR A 67 -25.72 -2.96 -14.44
N ALA A 68 -26.16 -3.93 -13.64
CA ALA A 68 -25.38 -4.39 -12.48
C ALA A 68 -23.99 -4.92 -12.89
N HIS A 69 -23.92 -5.65 -14.00
CA HIS A 69 -22.68 -6.15 -14.59
C HIS A 69 -21.73 -4.99 -14.97
N GLU A 70 -22.23 -3.99 -15.68
CA GLU A 70 -21.46 -2.80 -16.09
C GLU A 70 -20.99 -1.98 -14.90
N LYS A 71 -21.81 -1.83 -13.84
CA LYS A 71 -21.38 -1.21 -12.57
C LYS A 71 -20.20 -1.97 -11.96
N GLY A 72 -20.27 -3.30 -11.95
CA GLY A 72 -19.18 -4.15 -11.49
C GLY A 72 -17.90 -3.94 -12.29
N LEU A 73 -17.99 -3.95 -13.63
CA LEU A 73 -16.87 -3.67 -14.53
C LEU A 73 -16.29 -2.28 -14.31
N LEU A 74 -17.12 -1.26 -14.20
CA LEU A 74 -16.70 0.12 -13.96
C LEU A 74 -15.97 0.29 -12.61
N GLY A 75 -16.47 -0.36 -11.55
CA GLY A 75 -15.82 -0.36 -10.24
C GLY A 75 -14.47 -1.07 -10.25
N SER A 76 -14.29 -2.06 -11.14
CA SER A 76 -13.07 -2.88 -11.25
C SER A 76 -12.06 -2.37 -12.27
N ALA A 77 -12.48 -1.54 -13.22
CA ALA A 77 -11.67 -1.13 -14.38
C ALA A 77 -10.36 -0.45 -13.99
N SER A 78 -10.40 0.44 -12.99
CA SER A 78 -9.21 1.12 -12.47
C SER A 78 -8.22 0.12 -11.85
N PHE A 79 -8.71 -0.87 -11.12
CA PHE A 79 -7.85 -1.89 -10.52
C PHE A 79 -7.25 -2.83 -11.56
N ALA A 80 -7.99 -3.13 -12.63
CA ALA A 80 -7.47 -3.86 -13.77
C ALA A 80 -6.34 -3.09 -14.47
N GLY A 81 -6.53 -1.81 -14.73
CA GLY A 81 -5.47 -0.93 -15.23
C GLY A 81 -4.26 -0.90 -14.29
N SER A 82 -4.51 -0.79 -12.98
CA SER A 82 -3.46 -0.71 -11.97
C SER A 82 -2.63 -1.99 -11.84
N LEU A 83 -3.19 -3.16 -12.14
CA LEU A 83 -2.42 -4.41 -12.21
C LEU A 83 -1.34 -4.31 -13.27
N PHE A 84 -1.68 -3.92 -14.49
CA PHE A 84 -0.72 -3.77 -15.58
C PHE A 84 0.26 -2.61 -15.33
N GLY A 85 -0.24 -1.49 -14.79
CA GLY A 85 0.59 -0.33 -14.46
C GLY A 85 1.69 -0.67 -13.45
N SER A 86 1.35 -1.39 -12.37
CA SER A 86 2.32 -1.77 -11.34
C SER A 86 3.43 -2.68 -11.88
N LEU A 87 3.09 -3.61 -12.76
CA LEU A 87 4.07 -4.52 -13.38
C LEU A 87 5.02 -3.80 -14.34
N ILE A 88 4.52 -2.82 -15.10
CA ILE A 88 5.30 -2.12 -16.11
C ILE A 88 6.12 -0.99 -15.49
N PHE A 89 5.50 -0.10 -14.73
CA PHE A 89 6.18 1.09 -14.21
C PHE A 89 7.14 0.78 -13.07
N GLY A 90 6.93 -0.29 -12.31
CA GLY A 90 7.90 -0.76 -11.33
C GLY A 90 9.25 -1.07 -11.97
N GLN A 91 9.25 -1.79 -13.10
CA GLN A 91 10.46 -2.11 -13.86
C GLN A 91 11.06 -0.88 -14.57
N LEU A 92 10.21 -0.04 -15.16
CA LEU A 92 10.66 1.19 -15.81
C LEU A 92 11.31 2.17 -14.83
N ALA A 93 10.84 2.20 -13.58
CA ALA A 93 11.44 3.03 -12.53
C ALA A 93 12.86 2.59 -12.16
N ASP A 94 13.19 1.31 -12.29
CA ASP A 94 14.56 0.83 -12.09
C ASP A 94 15.52 1.28 -13.22
N VAL A 95 14.98 1.47 -14.43
CA VAL A 95 15.77 1.89 -15.60
C VAL A 95 15.86 3.41 -15.71
N TYR A 96 14.73 4.12 -15.63
CA TYR A 96 14.62 5.55 -15.92
C TYR A 96 14.64 6.46 -14.69
N GLY A 97 14.68 5.87 -13.49
CA GLY A 97 14.65 6.58 -12.21
C GLY A 97 13.26 6.69 -11.60
N ARG A 98 13.23 6.73 -10.27
CA ARG A 98 11.98 6.73 -9.49
C ARG A 98 11.19 8.02 -9.72
N LYS A 99 11.88 9.18 -9.67
CA LYS A 99 11.27 10.50 -9.83
C LYS A 99 10.60 10.68 -11.19
N ASN A 100 11.29 10.29 -12.27
CA ASN A 100 10.77 10.43 -13.63
C ASN A 100 9.53 9.58 -13.85
N MET A 101 9.60 8.30 -13.44
CA MET A 101 8.46 7.40 -13.61
C MET A 101 7.27 7.81 -12.75
N PHE A 102 7.52 8.34 -11.57
CA PHE A 102 6.50 8.91 -10.72
C PHE A 102 5.76 10.10 -11.37
N ALA A 103 6.46 10.94 -12.13
CA ALA A 103 5.83 12.02 -12.89
C ALA A 103 5.01 11.49 -14.08
N VAL A 104 5.54 10.50 -14.81
CA VAL A 104 4.85 9.89 -15.95
C VAL A 104 3.57 9.18 -15.53
N THR A 105 3.61 8.39 -14.46
CA THR A 105 2.45 7.67 -13.94
C THR A 105 1.35 8.63 -13.52
N LEU A 106 1.70 9.74 -12.86
CA LEU A 106 0.76 10.78 -12.48
C LEU A 106 0.10 11.45 -13.70
N LEU A 107 0.88 11.77 -14.74
CA LEU A 107 0.32 12.36 -15.96
C LEU A 107 -0.69 11.44 -16.64
N ILE A 108 -0.40 10.14 -16.72
CA ILE A 108 -1.33 9.14 -17.27
C ILE A 108 -2.60 9.05 -16.41
N PHE A 109 -2.44 8.98 -15.09
CA PHE A 109 -3.54 8.97 -14.15
C PHE A 109 -4.45 10.20 -14.31
N MET A 110 -3.87 11.40 -14.33
CA MET A 110 -4.61 12.64 -14.52
C MET A 110 -5.35 12.69 -15.86
N ALA A 111 -4.68 12.28 -16.95
CA ALA A 111 -5.30 12.24 -18.27
C ALA A 111 -6.51 11.29 -18.27
N GLY A 112 -6.39 10.09 -17.67
CA GLY A 112 -7.50 9.14 -17.54
C GLY A 112 -8.67 9.72 -16.73
N THR A 113 -8.38 10.37 -15.60
CA THR A 113 -9.41 11.00 -14.74
C THR A 113 -10.10 12.18 -15.44
N LEU A 114 -9.37 13.03 -16.15
CA LEU A 114 -9.95 14.10 -16.99
C LEU A 114 -10.89 13.53 -18.07
N LEU A 115 -10.43 12.50 -18.76
CA LEU A 115 -11.22 11.82 -19.79
C LEU A 115 -12.51 11.20 -19.23
N CYS A 116 -12.52 10.70 -17.98
CA CYS A 116 -13.76 10.23 -17.34
C CYS A 116 -14.85 11.31 -17.31
N GLY A 117 -14.50 12.58 -17.13
CA GLY A 117 -15.43 13.69 -17.20
C GLY A 117 -16.04 13.93 -18.59
N THR A 118 -15.44 13.41 -19.66
CA THR A 118 -15.96 13.52 -21.04
C THR A 118 -16.77 12.32 -21.50
N ALA A 119 -16.84 11.26 -20.68
CA ALA A 119 -17.52 10.03 -21.08
C ALA A 119 -19.03 10.21 -21.26
N ASN A 120 -19.56 9.71 -22.37
CA ASN A 120 -20.99 9.76 -22.72
C ASN A 120 -21.66 8.39 -22.71
N ASP A 121 -20.89 7.33 -22.59
CA ASP A 121 -21.38 5.94 -22.54
C ASP A 121 -20.50 5.10 -21.60
N VAL A 122 -21.00 3.92 -21.25
CA VAL A 122 -20.34 2.99 -20.33
C VAL A 122 -18.99 2.49 -20.88
N GLY A 123 -18.90 2.25 -22.19
CA GLY A 123 -17.68 1.72 -22.82
C GLY A 123 -16.52 2.71 -22.77
N THR A 124 -16.78 3.98 -23.10
CA THR A 124 -15.78 5.05 -22.99
C THR A 124 -15.38 5.30 -21.55
N MET A 125 -16.32 5.27 -20.60
CA MET A 125 -16.02 5.38 -19.18
C MET A 125 -15.12 4.22 -18.69
N LEU A 126 -15.39 2.98 -19.12
CA LEU A 126 -14.54 1.81 -18.81
C LEU A 126 -13.11 1.99 -19.31
N ALA A 127 -12.94 2.44 -20.56
CA ALA A 127 -11.62 2.67 -21.14
C ALA A 127 -10.86 3.76 -20.37
N PHE A 128 -11.51 4.86 -20.03
CA PHE A 128 -10.88 5.96 -19.31
C PHE A 128 -10.54 5.59 -17.86
N ARG A 129 -11.40 4.82 -17.19
CA ARG A 129 -11.11 4.26 -15.86
C ARG A 129 -9.92 3.30 -15.89
N PHE A 130 -9.79 2.49 -16.95
CA PHE A 130 -8.62 1.62 -17.12
C PHE A 130 -7.34 2.45 -17.31
N ILE A 131 -7.36 3.52 -18.11
CA ILE A 131 -6.20 4.40 -18.32
C ILE A 131 -5.82 5.11 -17.01
N ALA A 132 -6.79 5.65 -16.28
CA ALA A 132 -6.55 6.25 -14.96
C ALA A 132 -5.89 5.23 -14.01
N GLY A 133 -6.46 4.03 -13.93
CA GLY A 133 -5.91 2.94 -13.14
C GLY A 133 -4.50 2.52 -13.56
N PHE A 134 -4.19 2.52 -14.86
CA PHE A 134 -2.87 2.18 -15.38
C PHE A 134 -1.79 3.14 -14.85
N GLY A 135 -2.08 4.44 -14.82
CA GLY A 135 -1.21 5.43 -14.17
C GLY A 135 -1.08 5.18 -12.66
N LEU A 136 -2.21 5.05 -11.96
CA LEU A 136 -2.28 4.84 -10.51
C LEU A 136 -1.52 3.59 -10.04
N GLY A 137 -1.56 2.49 -10.83
CA GLY A 137 -0.87 1.25 -10.48
C GLY A 137 0.65 1.39 -10.42
N GLY A 138 1.23 2.26 -11.24
CA GLY A 138 2.66 2.54 -11.20
C GLY A 138 3.08 3.50 -10.09
N GLU A 139 2.17 4.34 -9.63
CA GLU A 139 2.45 5.40 -8.68
C GLU A 139 2.83 4.90 -7.30
N LEU A 140 2.01 4.05 -6.70
CA LEU A 140 2.18 3.57 -5.32
C LEU A 140 3.53 2.85 -5.10
N PRO A 141 3.94 1.86 -5.92
CA PRO A 141 5.23 1.19 -5.76
C PRO A 141 6.42 2.13 -5.93
N VAL A 142 6.35 3.04 -6.90
CA VAL A 142 7.45 3.97 -7.19
C VAL A 142 7.62 4.99 -6.08
N ALA A 143 6.51 5.56 -5.57
CA ALA A 143 6.54 6.52 -4.46
C ALA A 143 7.03 5.88 -3.15
N SER A 144 6.55 4.68 -2.83
CA SER A 144 6.98 3.98 -1.62
C SER A 144 8.47 3.62 -1.67
N ALA A 145 8.96 3.15 -2.82
CA ALA A 145 10.38 2.88 -3.02
C ALA A 145 11.22 4.14 -2.83
N LEU A 146 10.82 5.26 -3.45
CA LEU A 146 11.52 6.53 -3.33
C LEU A 146 11.62 7.00 -1.87
N VAL A 147 10.51 6.97 -1.13
CA VAL A 147 10.50 7.35 0.30
C VAL A 147 11.39 6.41 1.12
N GLN A 148 11.30 5.10 0.91
CA GLN A 148 12.11 4.12 1.64
C GLN A 148 13.62 4.26 1.37
N GLU A 149 14.01 4.69 0.19
CA GLU A 149 15.41 4.89 -0.20
C GLU A 149 16.02 6.18 0.34
N LEU A 150 15.19 7.16 0.74
CA LEU A 150 15.60 8.44 1.31
C LEU A 150 15.66 8.45 2.84
N VAL A 151 15.15 7.42 3.51
CA VAL A 151 14.91 7.41 4.96
C VAL A 151 15.81 6.39 5.66
N PRO A 152 16.29 6.67 6.91
CA PRO A 152 17.02 5.72 7.74
C PRO A 152 16.24 4.43 7.98
N THR A 153 16.95 3.31 8.03
CA THR A 153 16.34 1.98 8.23
C THR A 153 15.54 1.87 9.52
N ALA A 154 16.02 2.49 10.60
CA ALA A 154 15.42 2.43 11.93
C ALA A 154 14.00 3.03 12.01
N VAL A 155 13.66 4.00 11.16
CA VAL A 155 12.33 4.67 11.16
C VAL A 155 11.50 4.37 9.91
N ARG A 156 12.04 3.60 8.97
CA ARG A 156 11.43 3.31 7.67
C ARG A 156 10.03 2.73 7.80
N GLY A 157 9.84 1.70 8.63
CA GLY A 157 8.53 1.07 8.84
C GLY A 157 7.48 2.07 9.34
N ARG A 158 7.85 2.89 10.33
CA ARG A 158 6.97 3.92 10.89
C ARG A 158 6.60 4.98 9.86
N ILE A 159 7.55 5.42 9.05
CA ILE A 159 7.32 6.41 7.98
C ILE A 159 6.38 5.86 6.91
N ILE A 160 6.48 4.58 6.56
CA ILE A 160 5.56 3.94 5.59
C ILE A 160 4.14 3.88 6.16
N VAL A 161 3.95 3.50 7.43
CA VAL A 161 2.60 3.48 8.01
C VAL A 161 1.98 4.89 8.06
N ILE A 162 2.78 5.92 8.35
CA ILE A 162 2.31 7.32 8.31
C ILE A 162 1.98 7.73 6.85
N LEU A 163 2.79 7.33 5.89
CA LEU A 163 2.52 7.57 4.47
C LEU A 163 1.18 6.93 4.05
N GLU A 164 0.95 5.68 4.46
CA GLU A 164 -0.32 4.98 4.22
C GLU A 164 -1.53 5.72 4.83
N SER A 165 -1.37 6.40 5.97
CA SER A 165 -2.48 7.14 6.60
C SER A 165 -3.04 8.29 5.75
N PHE A 166 -2.28 8.80 4.77
CA PHE A 166 -2.77 9.77 3.79
C PHE A 166 -3.86 9.20 2.87
N TRP A 167 -3.95 7.87 2.74
CA TRP A 167 -5.07 7.22 2.07
C TRP A 167 -6.41 7.63 2.67
N SER A 168 -6.50 7.68 4.00
CA SER A 168 -7.72 8.11 4.70
C SER A 168 -8.07 9.57 4.40
N VAL A 169 -7.06 10.44 4.27
CA VAL A 169 -7.25 11.85 3.89
C VAL A 169 -7.87 11.93 2.49
N GLY A 170 -7.36 11.15 1.54
CA GLY A 170 -7.91 11.08 0.19
C GLY A 170 -9.35 10.59 0.15
N CYS A 171 -9.67 9.56 0.95
CA CYS A 171 -11.05 9.07 1.09
C CYS A 171 -11.99 10.15 1.63
N MET A 172 -11.57 10.94 2.63
CA MET A 172 -12.36 12.04 3.18
C MET A 172 -12.59 13.15 2.14
N ILE A 173 -11.57 13.49 1.35
CA ILE A 173 -11.70 14.45 0.23
C ILE A 173 -12.71 13.91 -0.81
N ALA A 174 -12.63 12.61 -1.16
CA ALA A 174 -13.56 11.99 -2.09
C ALA A 174 -15.02 12.07 -1.61
N VAL A 175 -15.27 11.90 -0.30
CA VAL A 175 -16.61 12.04 0.28
C VAL A 175 -17.12 13.47 0.09
N LEU A 176 -16.31 14.47 0.43
CA LEU A 176 -16.71 15.89 0.30
C LEU A 176 -16.96 16.27 -1.17
N MET A 177 -16.07 15.89 -2.08
CA MET A 177 -16.23 16.18 -3.50
C MET A 177 -17.42 15.40 -4.12
N GLY A 178 -17.57 14.12 -3.77
CA GLY A 178 -18.58 13.25 -4.35
C GLY A 178 -20.01 13.54 -3.88
N PHE A 179 -20.19 14.12 -2.68
CA PHE A 179 -21.52 14.37 -2.14
C PHE A 179 -21.85 15.85 -1.91
N GLU A 180 -20.88 16.68 -1.49
CA GLU A 180 -21.16 18.12 -1.31
C GLU A 180 -20.98 18.92 -2.58
N LEU A 181 -19.83 18.75 -3.27
CA LEU A 181 -19.54 19.53 -4.45
C LEU A 181 -20.50 19.22 -5.61
N VAL A 182 -20.89 17.94 -5.78
CA VAL A 182 -21.83 17.51 -6.83
C VAL A 182 -23.24 18.11 -6.67
N LYS A 183 -23.60 18.66 -5.50
CA LYS A 183 -24.87 19.40 -5.31
C LYS A 183 -24.89 20.71 -6.07
N HIS A 184 -23.73 21.28 -6.32
CA HIS A 184 -23.57 22.62 -6.92
C HIS A 184 -23.12 22.58 -8.37
N VAL A 185 -22.39 21.50 -8.77
CA VAL A 185 -21.84 21.33 -10.11
C VAL A 185 -22.14 19.93 -10.66
N SER A 186 -21.96 19.73 -11.98
CA SER A 186 -22.17 18.42 -12.58
C SER A 186 -21.07 17.44 -12.15
N TRP A 187 -21.37 16.14 -12.16
CA TRP A 187 -20.39 15.10 -11.87
C TRP A 187 -19.16 15.15 -12.83
N ARG A 188 -19.35 15.60 -14.07
CA ARG A 188 -18.26 15.86 -15.01
C ARG A 188 -17.31 16.94 -14.53
N THR A 189 -17.90 18.05 -14.05
CA THR A 189 -17.12 19.16 -13.48
C THR A 189 -16.32 18.73 -12.26
N VAL A 190 -16.86 17.83 -11.44
CA VAL A 190 -16.15 17.31 -10.27
C VAL A 190 -14.92 16.52 -10.71
N PHE A 191 -14.99 15.70 -11.78
CA PHE A 191 -13.80 15.04 -12.35
C PHE A 191 -12.74 16.05 -12.83
N TYR A 192 -13.14 17.13 -13.49
CA TYR A 192 -12.18 18.16 -13.91
C TYR A 192 -11.56 18.86 -12.70
N LEU A 193 -12.33 19.17 -11.69
CA LEU A 193 -11.83 19.79 -10.46
C LEU A 193 -10.92 18.85 -9.65
N SER A 194 -11.15 17.55 -9.69
CA SER A 194 -10.30 16.58 -9.00
C SER A 194 -8.88 16.51 -9.56
N CYS A 195 -8.65 17.00 -10.78
CA CYS A 195 -7.33 17.08 -11.37
C CYS A 195 -6.52 18.30 -10.88
N ILE A 196 -7.14 19.32 -10.29
CA ILE A 196 -6.41 20.51 -9.77
C ILE A 196 -5.40 20.13 -8.68
N PRO A 197 -5.76 19.36 -7.64
CA PRO A 197 -4.79 18.87 -6.65
C PRO A 197 -3.68 18.03 -7.29
N ALA A 198 -3.99 17.25 -8.33
CA ALA A 198 -2.99 16.45 -9.01
C ALA A 198 -1.97 17.30 -9.79
N VAL A 199 -2.36 18.45 -10.36
CA VAL A 199 -1.40 19.44 -10.92
C VAL A 199 -0.45 19.94 -9.83
N TRP A 200 -0.97 20.22 -8.63
CA TRP A 200 -0.15 20.62 -7.48
C TRP A 200 0.82 19.53 -7.07
N ALA A 201 0.39 18.26 -7.12
CA ALA A 201 1.26 17.14 -6.83
C ALA A 201 2.42 17.03 -7.83
N ILE A 202 2.24 17.35 -9.13
CA ILE A 202 3.34 17.43 -10.09
C ILE A 202 4.36 18.47 -9.65
N VAL A 203 3.90 19.68 -9.30
CA VAL A 203 4.79 20.76 -8.85
C VAL A 203 5.58 20.36 -7.61
N ILE A 204 4.92 19.76 -6.62
CA ILE A 204 5.58 19.29 -5.40
C ILE A 204 6.60 18.18 -5.71
N ARG A 205 6.28 17.27 -6.63
CA ARG A 205 7.16 16.18 -7.05
C ARG A 205 8.41 16.62 -7.76
N LEU A 206 8.38 17.74 -8.47
CA LEU A 206 9.59 18.35 -9.03
C LEU A 206 10.61 18.71 -7.94
N TRP A 207 10.16 18.96 -6.72
CA TRP A 207 10.99 19.30 -5.56
C TRP A 207 11.45 18.11 -4.73
N VAL A 208 10.89 16.91 -4.97
CA VAL A 208 11.39 15.69 -4.33
C VAL A 208 12.68 15.26 -5.05
N PRO A 209 13.77 15.00 -4.33
CA PRO A 209 15.02 14.54 -4.94
C PRO A 209 14.85 13.12 -5.52
N GLU A 210 15.70 12.77 -6.49
CA GLU A 210 15.82 11.39 -6.96
C GLU A 210 16.43 10.51 -5.85
N SER A 211 16.23 9.20 -5.95
CA SER A 211 16.83 8.25 -5.02
C SER A 211 18.37 8.26 -5.10
N PRO A 212 19.07 8.56 -4.00
CA PRO A 212 20.54 8.51 -4.00
C PRO A 212 21.05 7.07 -4.17
N LYS A 213 20.30 6.07 -3.73
CA LYS A 213 20.66 4.65 -3.92
C LYS A 213 20.57 4.26 -5.39
N TRP A 214 19.53 4.71 -6.08
CA TRP A 214 19.40 4.49 -7.53
C TRP A 214 20.48 5.23 -8.32
N LEU A 215 20.74 6.49 -8.00
CA LEU A 215 21.80 7.27 -8.64
C LEU A 215 23.17 6.59 -8.53
N ALA A 216 23.49 6.05 -7.35
CA ALA A 216 24.72 5.30 -7.14
C ALA A 216 24.74 4.00 -7.96
N SER A 217 23.62 3.29 -8.05
CA SER A 217 23.53 2.04 -8.82
C SER A 217 23.72 2.23 -10.32
N VAL A 218 23.37 3.42 -10.87
CA VAL A 218 23.59 3.77 -12.28
C VAL A 218 24.88 4.55 -12.52
N GLY A 219 25.77 4.67 -11.50
CA GLY A 219 27.07 5.32 -11.62
C GLY A 219 27.08 6.85 -11.49
N ARG A 220 25.92 7.49 -11.18
CA ARG A 220 25.79 8.94 -10.95
C ARG A 220 26.11 9.32 -9.49
N THR A 221 27.30 8.93 -9.04
CA THR A 221 27.72 9.02 -7.62
C THR A 221 27.80 10.44 -7.10
N ALA A 222 28.27 11.40 -7.91
CA ALA A 222 28.36 12.82 -7.52
C ALA A 222 27.00 13.43 -7.19
N GLU A 223 25.95 13.08 -7.94
CA GLU A 223 24.60 13.55 -7.66
C GLU A 223 24.01 12.87 -6.41
N ALA A 224 24.29 11.58 -6.24
CA ALA A 224 23.90 10.84 -5.03
C ALA A 224 24.50 11.49 -3.78
N ASP A 225 25.81 11.79 -3.79
CA ASP A 225 26.52 12.46 -2.70
C ASP A 225 25.97 13.84 -2.41
N ALA A 226 25.66 14.63 -3.43
CA ALA A 226 25.06 15.96 -3.27
C ALA A 226 23.69 15.90 -2.55
N ILE A 227 22.87 14.90 -2.88
CA ILE A 227 21.56 14.71 -2.22
C ILE A 227 21.76 14.30 -0.76
N VAL A 228 22.62 13.32 -0.48
CA VAL A 228 22.88 12.85 0.89
C VAL A 228 23.47 13.97 1.76
N THR A 229 24.45 14.72 1.23
CA THR A 229 25.05 15.88 1.93
C THR A 229 24.00 16.94 2.26
N LYS A 230 23.03 17.18 1.36
CA LYS A 230 21.94 18.11 1.62
C LYS A 230 20.99 17.59 2.73
N ILE A 231 20.75 16.29 2.78
CA ILE A 231 19.97 15.66 3.86
C ILE A 231 20.73 15.75 5.19
N GLU A 232 22.03 15.45 5.22
CA GLU A 232 22.91 15.59 6.40
C GLU A 232 22.92 17.03 6.91
N ALA A 233 23.09 18.01 6.04
CA ALA A 233 23.05 19.42 6.41
C ALA A 233 21.69 19.82 7.03
N SER A 234 20.58 19.27 6.53
CA SER A 234 19.25 19.53 7.11
C SER A 234 19.08 18.93 8.51
N HIS A 235 19.91 17.97 8.90
CA HIS A 235 19.97 17.37 10.23
C HIS A 235 21.08 17.96 11.13
N GLY A 236 21.77 19.03 10.65
CA GLY A 236 22.87 19.66 11.39
C GLY A 236 24.16 18.83 11.43
N VAL A 237 24.24 17.79 10.62
CA VAL A 237 25.45 16.99 10.47
C VAL A 237 26.35 17.66 9.44
N VAL A 238 27.52 18.15 9.88
CA VAL A 238 28.52 18.67 8.96
C VAL A 238 29.23 17.48 8.32
N SER A 239 29.05 17.31 7.01
CA SER A 239 29.78 16.29 6.26
C SER A 239 31.28 16.51 6.46
N LYS A 240 31.98 15.55 7.05
CA LYS A 240 33.45 15.55 7.09
C LYS A 240 33.93 15.36 5.66
N SER A 241 34.49 16.40 5.08
CA SER A 241 35.13 16.34 3.77
C SER A 241 36.29 15.33 3.81
N ASP A 242 36.34 14.46 2.84
CA ASP A 242 37.42 13.64 2.23
C ASP A 242 38.76 13.42 2.98
N GLY A 243 38.79 13.28 4.29
CA GLY A 243 40.03 13.06 5.04
C GLY A 243 40.16 11.72 5.76
N ASP A 244 39.07 11.13 6.19
CA ASP A 244 39.07 9.85 6.89
C ASP A 244 38.44 8.74 6.05
N LYS A 245 39.19 8.24 5.06
CA LYS A 245 39.02 6.87 4.58
C LYS A 245 39.46 5.93 5.72
N ALA A 246 38.64 5.84 6.76
CA ALA A 246 38.80 4.75 7.69
C ALA A 246 38.60 3.46 6.89
N ASP A 247 39.61 2.61 6.91
CA ASP A 247 39.58 1.24 6.42
C ASP A 247 38.35 0.53 7.00
N VAL A 248 37.22 0.60 6.30
CA VAL A 248 36.12 -0.31 6.53
C VAL A 248 36.60 -1.63 5.95
N ALA A 249 37.14 -2.46 6.84
CA ALA A 249 37.50 -3.84 6.52
C ALA A 249 36.37 -4.43 5.70
N ALA A 250 36.67 -4.76 4.45
CA ALA A 250 35.79 -5.48 3.57
C ALA A 250 35.41 -6.79 4.26
N THR A 251 34.19 -6.84 4.83
CA THR A 251 33.50 -8.10 5.04
C THR A 251 33.11 -8.61 3.67
N SER A 252 34.16 -8.98 2.94
CA SER A 252 34.11 -9.57 1.64
C SER A 252 33.68 -11.03 1.81
N GLY A 253 32.53 -11.38 1.35
CA GLY A 253 32.15 -12.79 1.20
C GLY A 253 30.70 -13.00 0.77
N ASP A 254 29.75 -12.42 1.44
CA ASP A 254 28.37 -12.88 1.34
C ASP A 254 27.49 -12.14 0.31
N ASP A 255 27.88 -10.96 -0.17
CA ASP A 255 27.04 -10.16 -1.07
C ASP A 255 27.24 -10.44 -2.58
N ALA A 256 28.34 -11.08 -2.97
CA ALA A 256 28.63 -11.32 -4.38
C ALA A 256 27.60 -12.24 -5.06
N GLY A 257 27.00 -13.15 -4.31
CA GLY A 257 25.98 -14.07 -4.81
C GLY A 257 24.61 -13.42 -5.03
N TRP A 258 24.23 -12.44 -4.19
CA TRP A 258 22.93 -11.80 -4.26
C TRP A 258 22.84 -10.72 -5.35
N SER A 259 23.92 -10.02 -5.63
CA SER A 259 23.99 -8.98 -6.67
C SER A 259 23.91 -9.55 -8.09
N ALA A 260 24.25 -10.83 -8.27
CA ALA A 260 24.23 -11.53 -9.56
C ALA A 260 22.85 -12.14 -9.92
N LEU A 261 21.82 -12.00 -9.04
CA LEU A 261 20.51 -12.59 -9.29
C LEU A 261 19.70 -11.81 -10.31
N ASN A 262 19.26 -12.50 -11.37
CA ASN A 262 18.27 -11.98 -12.30
C ASN A 262 16.89 -11.80 -11.61
N PRO A 263 16.01 -10.90 -12.10
CA PRO A 263 14.65 -10.72 -11.54
C PRO A 263 13.84 -12.01 -11.44
N LEU A 264 13.97 -12.90 -12.44
CA LEU A 264 13.29 -14.20 -12.43
C LEU A 264 13.83 -15.13 -11.33
N ASP A 265 15.12 -15.09 -11.04
CA ASP A 265 15.72 -15.90 -9.97
C ASP A 265 15.20 -15.45 -8.60
N ARG A 266 15.09 -14.13 -8.37
CA ARG A 266 14.53 -13.56 -7.14
C ARG A 266 13.08 -14.00 -6.94
N LEU A 267 12.29 -14.03 -8.02
CA LEU A 267 10.93 -14.55 -7.98
C LEU A 267 10.90 -16.05 -7.66
N CYS A 268 11.75 -16.85 -8.31
CA CYS A 268 11.83 -18.29 -8.07
C CYS A 268 12.21 -18.62 -6.61
N ILE A 269 13.05 -17.80 -5.97
CA ILE A 269 13.45 -17.98 -4.57
C ILE A 269 12.26 -17.83 -3.63
N LEU A 270 11.30 -16.95 -3.92
CA LEU A 270 10.08 -16.78 -3.11
C LEU A 270 9.26 -18.09 -3.00
N PHE A 271 9.35 -18.96 -3.99
CA PHE A 271 8.62 -20.22 -4.03
C PHE A 271 9.48 -21.44 -3.61
N ARG A 272 10.61 -21.21 -2.93
CA ARG A 272 11.51 -22.29 -2.49
C ARG A 272 11.63 -22.34 -0.96
N GLY A 273 11.74 -23.58 -0.46
CA GLY A 273 12.02 -23.84 0.96
C GLY A 273 11.03 -23.17 1.90
N GLU A 274 11.56 -22.48 2.89
CA GLU A 274 10.78 -21.78 3.93
C GLU A 274 10.06 -20.53 3.42
N PHE A 275 10.51 -19.91 2.31
CA PHE A 275 9.82 -18.76 1.74
C PHE A 275 8.53 -19.13 1.01
N LEU A 276 8.36 -20.36 0.56
CA LEU A 276 7.11 -20.81 -0.09
C LEU A 276 5.90 -20.56 0.81
N VAL A 277 5.96 -21.02 2.06
CA VAL A 277 4.84 -20.85 3.00
C VAL A 277 4.62 -19.38 3.31
N ARG A 278 5.69 -18.62 3.59
CA ARG A 278 5.62 -17.17 3.84
C ARG A 278 4.97 -16.43 2.67
N THR A 279 5.39 -16.74 1.45
CA THR A 279 4.88 -16.13 0.22
C THR A 279 3.41 -16.44 0.01
N ILE A 280 2.98 -17.70 0.13
CA ILE A 280 1.58 -18.11 -0.05
C ILE A 280 0.69 -17.45 1.01
N VAL A 281 1.13 -17.44 2.27
CA VAL A 281 0.39 -16.78 3.36
C VAL A 281 0.23 -15.30 3.07
N LEU A 282 1.32 -14.59 2.75
CA LEU A 282 1.26 -13.15 2.46
C LEU A 282 0.38 -12.84 1.25
N TRP A 283 0.49 -13.60 0.15
CA TRP A 283 -0.37 -13.40 -1.02
C TRP A 283 -1.85 -13.58 -0.68
N THR A 284 -2.17 -14.62 0.10
CA THR A 284 -3.54 -14.87 0.56
C THR A 284 -4.05 -13.69 1.41
N VAL A 285 -3.22 -13.19 2.33
CA VAL A 285 -3.57 -12.05 3.18
C VAL A 285 -3.81 -10.79 2.35
N TRP A 286 -2.91 -10.46 1.42
CA TRP A 286 -3.02 -9.29 0.55
C TRP A 286 -4.28 -9.34 -0.33
N ILE A 287 -4.56 -10.49 -0.97
CA ILE A 287 -5.73 -10.68 -1.83
C ILE A 287 -7.02 -10.57 -1.01
N GLY A 288 -7.08 -11.22 0.16
CA GLY A 288 -8.28 -11.24 0.98
C GLY A 288 -8.62 -9.88 1.59
N ILE A 289 -7.62 -9.15 2.10
CA ILE A 289 -7.81 -7.79 2.61
C ILE A 289 -8.25 -6.85 1.48
N ALA A 290 -7.59 -6.91 0.31
CA ALA A 290 -7.95 -6.08 -0.83
C ALA A 290 -9.37 -6.38 -1.33
N PHE A 291 -9.75 -7.66 -1.43
CA PHE A 291 -11.11 -8.04 -1.80
C PHE A 291 -12.14 -7.40 -0.87
N SER A 292 -12.01 -7.61 0.44
CA SER A 292 -13.00 -7.12 1.41
C SER A 292 -13.02 -5.60 1.49
N TYR A 293 -11.86 -4.97 1.54
CA TYR A 293 -11.76 -3.52 1.62
C TYR A 293 -12.45 -2.84 0.43
N TYR A 294 -12.07 -3.21 -0.79
CA TYR A 294 -12.60 -2.56 -1.99
C TYR A 294 -14.05 -2.98 -2.28
N ALA A 295 -14.47 -4.21 -1.96
CA ALA A 295 -15.87 -4.60 -2.05
C ALA A 295 -16.77 -3.69 -1.21
N ILE A 296 -16.40 -3.44 0.03
CA ILE A 296 -17.22 -2.67 0.97
C ILE A 296 -17.10 -1.17 0.70
N TYR A 297 -15.87 -0.61 0.70
CA TYR A 297 -15.69 0.84 0.69
C TYR A 297 -15.95 1.50 -0.65
N VAL A 298 -15.70 0.82 -1.78
CA VAL A 298 -16.07 1.33 -3.11
C VAL A 298 -17.58 1.50 -3.23
N TRP A 299 -18.36 0.59 -2.67
CA TRP A 299 -19.83 0.63 -2.75
C TRP A 299 -20.52 1.01 -1.43
N LEU A 300 -19.78 1.50 -0.43
CA LEU A 300 -20.32 1.86 0.89
C LEU A 300 -21.57 2.75 0.81
N PRO A 301 -21.65 3.77 -0.08
CA PRO A 301 -22.84 4.62 -0.19
C PRO A 301 -24.08 3.87 -0.68
N VAL A 302 -23.88 2.79 -1.46
CA VAL A 302 -24.99 2.03 -2.09
C VAL A 302 -25.47 0.90 -1.20
N LEU A 303 -24.62 0.41 -0.28
CA LEU A 303 -24.91 -0.74 0.57
C LEU A 303 -26.17 -0.59 1.45
N ARG A 304 -26.59 0.63 1.74
CA ARG A 304 -27.72 0.95 2.63
C ARG A 304 -28.70 1.94 1.99
N SER A 305 -29.15 1.70 0.74
CA SER A 305 -30.16 2.54 0.11
C SER A 305 -31.57 2.26 0.67
N LYS A 306 -32.44 3.30 0.66
CA LYS A 306 -33.79 3.30 1.23
C LYS A 306 -34.75 2.22 0.74
N GLU A 307 -34.49 1.57 -0.38
CA GLU A 307 -35.42 0.65 -1.03
C GLU A 307 -35.79 -0.60 -0.19
N LYS A 308 -35.06 -0.86 0.90
CA LYS A 308 -35.33 -2.00 1.81
C LYS A 308 -35.80 -1.61 3.22
N GLY A 309 -36.30 -0.41 3.41
CA GLY A 309 -36.79 0.04 4.74
C GLY A 309 -35.67 0.34 5.75
N GLY A 310 -34.41 0.31 5.33
CA GLY A 310 -33.24 0.62 6.16
C GLY A 310 -32.89 2.12 6.15
N TYR A 311 -32.06 2.52 7.10
CA TYR A 311 -31.52 3.85 7.19
C TYR A 311 -30.59 4.15 6.00
N ASN A 312 -30.81 5.27 5.31
CA ASN A 312 -30.07 5.63 4.09
C ASN A 312 -28.79 6.41 4.39
N ILE A 313 -27.62 5.76 4.34
CA ILE A 313 -26.32 6.44 4.40
C ILE A 313 -26.07 7.28 3.13
N SER A 314 -26.63 6.90 1.98
CA SER A 314 -26.38 7.55 0.69
C SER A 314 -26.82 8.99 0.58
N GLY A 315 -27.57 9.51 1.56
CA GLY A 315 -28.03 10.91 1.62
C GLY A 315 -27.24 11.81 2.56
N SER A 316 -26.36 11.27 3.40
CA SER A 316 -25.64 12.07 4.40
C SER A 316 -24.12 12.01 4.20
N THR A 317 -23.58 13.07 3.65
CA THR A 317 -22.14 13.28 3.50
C THR A 317 -21.40 13.06 4.81
N TRP A 318 -21.94 13.60 5.91
CA TRP A 318 -21.28 13.59 7.22
C TRP A 318 -21.24 12.22 7.87
N GLU A 319 -22.20 11.35 7.59
CA GLU A 319 -22.22 9.97 8.08
C GLU A 319 -21.10 9.15 7.43
N ILE A 320 -20.97 9.25 6.10
CA ILE A 320 -19.91 8.57 5.38
C ILE A 320 -18.55 9.17 5.77
N PHE A 321 -18.47 10.50 5.89
CA PHE A 321 -17.26 11.17 6.35
C PHE A 321 -16.84 10.68 7.74
N PHE A 322 -17.79 10.57 8.67
CA PHE A 322 -17.52 10.06 10.02
C PHE A 322 -16.99 8.61 9.98
N ILE A 323 -17.62 7.72 9.21
CA ILE A 323 -17.15 6.34 9.07
C ILE A 323 -15.73 6.30 8.49
N VAL A 324 -15.46 7.06 7.43
CA VAL A 324 -14.16 7.09 6.76
C VAL A 324 -13.08 7.74 7.64
N PHE A 325 -13.43 8.74 8.45
CA PHE A 325 -12.48 9.38 9.38
C PHE A 325 -11.79 8.37 10.31
N TRP A 326 -12.50 7.34 10.79
CA TRP A 326 -11.94 6.33 11.68
C TRP A 326 -10.87 5.43 11.04
N GLN A 327 -10.69 5.51 9.75
CA GLN A 327 -9.54 4.90 9.06
C GLN A 327 -8.21 5.47 9.58
N PHE A 328 -8.15 6.77 9.83
CA PHE A 328 -6.94 7.44 10.30
C PHE A 328 -6.48 6.97 11.69
N PRO A 329 -7.33 6.95 12.73
CA PRO A 329 -6.99 6.31 14.01
C PRO A 329 -6.61 4.83 13.88
N GLY A 330 -7.19 4.11 12.90
CA GLY A 330 -6.84 2.71 12.60
C GLY A 330 -5.37 2.55 12.25
N TYR A 331 -4.85 3.34 11.32
CA TYR A 331 -3.43 3.34 10.96
C TYR A 331 -2.52 3.70 12.15
N LEU A 332 -2.86 4.77 12.88
CA LEU A 332 -2.04 5.22 14.01
C LEU A 332 -1.96 4.18 15.13
N SER A 333 -3.10 3.57 15.47
CA SER A 333 -3.12 2.51 16.50
C SER A 333 -2.37 1.25 16.06
N ALA A 334 -2.46 0.89 14.77
CA ALA A 334 -1.68 -0.23 14.23
C ALA A 334 -0.18 0.05 14.28
N ALA A 335 0.26 1.25 13.90
CA ALA A 335 1.67 1.65 13.99
C ALA A 335 2.25 1.51 15.40
N TYR A 336 1.44 1.81 16.42
CA TYR A 336 1.83 1.67 17.82
C TYR A 336 1.82 0.20 18.28
N LEU A 337 0.74 -0.53 18.00
CA LEU A 337 0.57 -1.91 18.46
C LEU A 337 1.56 -2.88 17.81
N VAL A 338 1.91 -2.69 16.56
CA VAL A 338 2.92 -3.51 15.85
C VAL A 338 4.24 -3.56 16.61
N GLU A 339 4.66 -2.46 17.25
CA GLU A 339 5.91 -2.41 18.03
C GLU A 339 5.79 -3.09 19.41
N ILE A 340 4.60 -3.08 20.03
CA ILE A 340 4.38 -3.56 21.40
C ILE A 340 4.06 -5.05 21.44
N ILE A 341 3.07 -5.50 20.67
CA ILE A 341 2.57 -6.89 20.74
C ILE A 341 3.08 -7.77 19.60
N GLY A 342 3.82 -7.20 18.64
CA GLY A 342 4.35 -7.93 17.49
C GLY A 342 3.49 -7.78 16.23
N ARG A 343 4.09 -8.14 15.11
CA ARG A 343 3.51 -7.87 13.79
C ARG A 343 2.38 -8.82 13.46
N LYS A 344 2.61 -10.12 13.63
CA LYS A 344 1.62 -11.18 13.36
C LYS A 344 0.37 -11.02 14.24
N ILE A 345 0.57 -10.85 15.55
CA ILE A 345 -0.54 -10.79 16.51
C ILE A 345 -1.38 -9.53 16.25
N THR A 346 -0.74 -8.39 16.02
CA THR A 346 -1.45 -7.15 15.65
C THR A 346 -2.31 -7.37 14.41
N LEU A 347 -1.74 -7.90 13.34
CA LEU A 347 -2.46 -8.13 12.09
C LEU A 347 -3.65 -9.08 12.29
N VAL A 348 -3.46 -10.20 13.01
CA VAL A 348 -4.56 -11.14 13.34
C VAL A 348 -5.67 -10.44 14.14
N ALA A 349 -5.32 -9.63 15.15
CA ALA A 349 -6.30 -8.90 15.96
C ALA A 349 -7.11 -7.91 15.12
N TYR A 350 -6.47 -7.18 14.21
CA TYR A 350 -7.17 -6.26 13.31
C TYR A 350 -8.05 -6.98 12.27
N LEU A 351 -7.61 -8.11 11.74
CA LEU A 351 -8.42 -8.95 10.83
C LEU A 351 -9.64 -9.51 11.54
N PHE A 352 -9.48 -9.99 12.79
CA PHE A 352 -10.60 -10.46 13.59
C PHE A 352 -11.57 -9.34 13.97
N GLY A 353 -11.04 -8.17 14.35
CA GLY A 353 -11.85 -6.96 14.58
C GLY A 353 -12.62 -6.53 13.33
N SER A 354 -11.99 -6.60 12.15
CA SER A 354 -12.63 -6.34 10.86
C SER A 354 -13.78 -7.32 10.58
N PHE A 355 -13.57 -8.60 10.85
CA PHE A 355 -14.60 -9.63 10.75
C PHE A 355 -15.81 -9.31 11.62
N VAL A 356 -15.59 -9.08 12.92
CA VAL A 356 -16.67 -8.82 13.89
C VAL A 356 -17.42 -7.53 13.55
N SER A 357 -16.70 -6.46 13.24
CA SER A 357 -17.31 -5.15 12.94
C SER A 357 -18.05 -5.14 11.60
N ALA A 358 -17.56 -5.86 10.58
CA ALA A 358 -18.28 -6.02 9.32
C ALA A 358 -19.61 -6.77 9.51
N LEU A 359 -19.61 -7.85 10.30
CA LEU A 359 -20.85 -8.55 10.64
C LEU A 359 -21.80 -7.66 11.44
N ALA A 360 -21.30 -6.98 12.47
CA ALA A 360 -22.09 -6.06 13.26
C ALA A 360 -22.74 -5.00 12.36
N PHE A 361 -21.98 -4.40 11.43
CA PHE A 361 -22.50 -3.44 10.44
C PHE A 361 -23.61 -4.06 9.56
N GLY A 362 -23.49 -5.33 9.18
CA GLY A 362 -24.50 -6.05 8.39
C GLY A 362 -25.80 -6.33 9.16
N TYR A 363 -25.71 -6.57 10.48
CA TYR A 363 -26.85 -6.90 11.35
C TYR A 363 -27.58 -5.68 11.90
N VAL A 364 -26.97 -4.50 11.90
CA VAL A 364 -27.63 -3.29 12.42
C VAL A 364 -28.85 -2.94 11.58
N GLU A 365 -30.02 -2.93 12.22
CA GLU A 365 -31.30 -2.53 11.62
C GLU A 365 -31.67 -1.13 12.13
N ASN A 366 -32.07 -0.25 11.22
CA ASN A 366 -32.78 1.03 11.44
C ASN A 366 -32.30 1.95 12.60
N ASN A 367 -31.05 1.80 13.08
CA ASN A 367 -30.49 2.66 14.11
C ASN A 367 -29.24 3.35 13.58
N GLN A 368 -29.35 4.65 13.33
CA GLN A 368 -28.27 5.50 12.81
C GLN A 368 -27.02 5.45 13.68
N VAL A 369 -27.16 5.55 15.00
CA VAL A 369 -26.03 5.57 15.92
C VAL A 369 -25.27 4.25 15.85
N ASN A 370 -25.98 3.11 15.91
CA ASN A 370 -25.37 1.81 15.83
C ASN A 370 -24.67 1.58 14.48
N LEU A 371 -25.25 2.09 13.39
CA LEU A 371 -24.67 2.03 12.05
C LEU A 371 -23.36 2.82 11.96
N LEU A 372 -23.34 4.05 12.52
CA LEU A 372 -22.15 4.89 12.58
C LEU A 372 -21.05 4.25 13.44
N VAL A 373 -21.41 3.72 14.61
CA VAL A 373 -20.47 3.08 15.52
C VAL A 373 -19.86 1.83 14.90
N THR A 374 -20.69 0.93 14.35
CA THR A 374 -20.18 -0.29 13.71
C THR A 374 -19.36 0.01 12.44
N GLY A 375 -19.76 1.01 11.65
CA GLY A 375 -19.02 1.49 10.50
C GLY A 375 -17.67 2.11 10.89
N ALA A 376 -17.63 2.87 11.99
CA ALA A 376 -16.41 3.43 12.54
C ALA A 376 -15.42 2.34 12.98
N PHE A 377 -15.87 1.33 13.73
CA PHE A 377 -15.03 0.19 14.11
C PHE A 377 -14.57 -0.61 12.90
N MET A 378 -15.43 -0.82 11.90
CA MET A 378 -15.07 -1.48 10.65
C MET A 378 -13.95 -0.72 9.94
N SER A 379 -14.05 0.61 9.84
CA SER A 379 -13.01 1.46 9.27
C SER A 379 -11.70 1.38 10.05
N TRP A 380 -11.79 1.47 11.38
CA TRP A 380 -10.63 1.38 12.25
C TRP A 380 -9.87 0.06 12.06
N PHE A 381 -10.57 -1.06 12.18
CA PHE A 381 -9.92 -2.37 12.10
C PHE A 381 -9.41 -2.67 10.68
N MET A 382 -10.18 -2.38 9.64
CA MET A 382 -9.75 -2.66 8.26
C MET A 382 -8.48 -1.89 7.86
N LEU A 383 -8.41 -0.59 8.19
CA LEU A 383 -7.23 0.19 7.85
C LEU A 383 -6.05 -0.05 8.79
N GLY A 384 -6.33 -0.41 10.05
CA GLY A 384 -5.30 -0.93 10.94
C GLY A 384 -4.69 -2.24 10.43
N ALA A 385 -5.49 -3.13 9.84
CA ALA A 385 -5.00 -4.34 9.19
C ALA A 385 -4.09 -4.01 7.99
N TRP A 386 -4.43 -3.03 7.15
CA TRP A 386 -3.56 -2.55 6.07
C TRP A 386 -2.22 -2.03 6.61
N GLY A 387 -2.25 -1.15 7.63
CA GLY A 387 -1.02 -0.62 8.24
C GLY A 387 -0.13 -1.73 8.81
N ALA A 388 -0.71 -2.69 9.53
CA ALA A 388 0.03 -3.84 10.07
C ALA A 388 0.59 -4.73 8.94
N LEU A 389 -0.14 -4.95 7.84
CA LEU A 389 0.29 -5.75 6.70
C LEU A 389 1.48 -5.12 5.97
N TYR A 390 1.45 -3.80 5.74
CA TYR A 390 2.58 -3.08 5.14
C TYR A 390 3.85 -3.13 6.01
N ALA A 391 3.71 -3.12 7.34
CA ALA A 391 4.82 -3.30 8.25
C ALA A 391 5.33 -4.76 8.28
N TYR A 392 4.41 -5.73 8.27
CA TYR A 392 4.72 -7.16 8.37
C TYR A 392 5.39 -7.73 7.13
N THR A 393 4.95 -7.32 5.92
CA THR A 393 5.39 -7.93 4.65
C THR A 393 6.90 -7.85 4.43
N PRO A 394 7.58 -6.68 4.55
CA PRO A 394 9.02 -6.58 4.29
C PRO A 394 9.88 -7.34 5.29
N GLU A 395 9.38 -7.56 6.50
CA GLU A 395 10.11 -8.28 7.55
C GLU A 395 10.13 -9.81 7.35
N ASN A 396 9.33 -10.34 6.43
CA ASN A 396 9.32 -11.76 6.11
C ASN A 396 10.42 -12.19 5.12
N TYR A 397 11.15 -11.23 4.53
CA TYR A 397 12.13 -11.50 3.48
C TYR A 397 13.46 -10.83 3.77
N PRO A 398 14.61 -11.52 3.51
CA PRO A 398 15.93 -10.93 3.58
C PRO A 398 16.09 -9.78 2.58
N THR A 399 17.01 -8.87 2.86
CA THR A 399 17.19 -7.62 2.10
C THR A 399 17.34 -7.86 0.59
N ALA A 400 18.02 -8.90 0.18
CA ALA A 400 18.30 -9.19 -1.22
C ALA A 400 17.06 -9.51 -2.08
N ILE A 401 15.99 -10.06 -1.48
CA ILE A 401 14.73 -10.39 -2.17
C ILE A 401 13.53 -9.62 -1.61
N ARG A 402 13.74 -8.74 -0.64
CA ARG A 402 12.68 -7.99 0.05
C ARG A 402 11.83 -7.15 -0.91
N ALA A 403 12.46 -6.44 -1.85
CA ALA A 403 11.74 -5.65 -2.83
C ALA A 403 10.79 -6.52 -3.68
N THR A 404 11.28 -7.66 -4.16
CA THR A 404 10.47 -8.64 -4.90
C THR A 404 9.37 -9.21 -4.01
N GLY A 405 9.71 -9.62 -2.76
CA GLY A 405 8.77 -10.16 -1.79
C GLY A 405 7.65 -9.20 -1.38
N CYS A 406 7.86 -7.89 -1.48
CA CYS A 406 6.84 -6.85 -1.21
C CYS A 406 6.02 -6.50 -2.46
N SER A 407 6.66 -6.39 -3.62
CA SER A 407 6.02 -5.91 -4.84
C SER A 407 5.00 -6.92 -5.40
N TYR A 408 5.35 -8.20 -5.39
CA TYR A 408 4.47 -9.23 -5.94
C TYR A 408 3.16 -9.40 -5.18
N PRO A 409 3.12 -9.57 -3.83
CA PRO A 409 1.85 -9.66 -3.11
C PRO A 409 1.01 -8.39 -3.27
N ASN A 410 1.62 -7.22 -3.29
CA ASN A 410 0.91 -5.97 -3.59
C ASN A 410 0.31 -5.98 -5.01
N GLY A 411 1.08 -6.39 -6.02
CA GLY A 411 0.57 -6.56 -7.40
C GLY A 411 -0.59 -7.56 -7.46
N PHE A 412 -0.44 -8.74 -6.88
CA PHE A 412 -1.48 -9.77 -6.85
C PHE A 412 -2.70 -9.39 -6.00
N SER A 413 -2.58 -8.49 -5.04
CA SER A 413 -3.73 -7.95 -4.29
C SER A 413 -4.78 -7.31 -5.22
N ARG A 414 -4.35 -6.84 -6.39
CA ARG A 414 -5.25 -6.27 -7.41
C ARG A 414 -6.29 -7.28 -7.91
N ILE A 415 -6.03 -8.58 -7.84
CA ILE A 415 -7.03 -9.61 -8.12
C ILE A 415 -8.20 -9.48 -7.14
N GLY A 416 -7.94 -9.34 -5.85
CA GLY A 416 -8.97 -9.06 -4.85
C GLY A 416 -9.67 -7.72 -5.07
N ALA A 417 -8.89 -6.68 -5.38
CA ALA A 417 -9.40 -5.34 -5.66
C ALA A 417 -10.27 -5.27 -6.94
N ILE A 418 -10.06 -6.16 -7.91
CA ILE A 418 -10.92 -6.32 -9.08
C ILE A 418 -12.19 -7.09 -8.71
N ALA A 419 -12.04 -8.23 -8.05
CA ALA A 419 -13.15 -9.14 -7.74
C ALA A 419 -14.16 -8.50 -6.76
N GLY A 420 -13.69 -7.80 -5.73
CA GLY A 420 -14.54 -7.20 -4.71
C GLY A 420 -15.59 -6.21 -5.27
N PRO A 421 -15.16 -5.11 -5.92
CA PRO A 421 -16.09 -4.15 -6.52
C PRO A 421 -16.95 -4.73 -7.64
N TYR A 422 -16.47 -5.77 -8.33
CA TYR A 422 -17.24 -6.44 -9.36
C TYR A 422 -18.44 -7.23 -8.81
N VAL A 423 -18.22 -8.00 -7.76
CA VAL A 423 -19.23 -8.88 -7.18
C VAL A 423 -20.31 -8.10 -6.42
N MET A 424 -19.97 -6.96 -5.82
CA MET A 424 -20.88 -6.21 -4.95
C MET A 424 -22.17 -5.75 -5.64
N PRO A 425 -22.17 -5.10 -6.84
CA PRO A 425 -23.39 -4.74 -7.54
C PRO A 425 -24.24 -5.93 -7.94
N LEU A 426 -23.62 -7.07 -8.25
CA LEU A 426 -24.34 -8.31 -8.59
C LEU A 426 -25.10 -8.86 -7.39
N MET A 427 -24.50 -8.84 -6.19
CA MET A 427 -25.19 -9.25 -4.95
C MET A 427 -26.33 -8.30 -4.61
N LEU A 428 -26.16 -7.00 -4.82
CA LEU A 428 -27.21 -5.99 -4.61
C LEU A 428 -28.37 -6.18 -5.59
N ASP A 429 -28.10 -6.42 -6.86
CA ASP A 429 -29.11 -6.69 -7.88
C ASP A 429 -29.87 -7.99 -7.62
N ALA A 430 -29.18 -9.03 -7.20
CA ALA A 430 -29.76 -10.28 -6.74
C ALA A 430 -30.56 -10.16 -5.42
N LYS A 431 -30.67 -8.94 -4.87
CA LYS A 431 -31.42 -8.62 -3.63
C LYS A 431 -31.01 -9.42 -2.40
N TRP A 432 -29.71 -9.71 -2.30
CA TRP A 432 -29.18 -10.35 -1.10
C TRP A 432 -29.38 -9.44 0.13
N SER A 433 -29.55 -10.03 1.32
CA SER A 433 -29.66 -9.25 2.54
C SER A 433 -28.34 -8.55 2.86
N SER A 434 -28.41 -7.39 3.51
CA SER A 434 -27.20 -6.65 3.96
C SER A 434 -26.27 -7.54 4.79
N THR A 435 -26.85 -8.38 5.66
CA THR A 435 -26.11 -9.36 6.47
C THR A 435 -25.35 -10.36 5.62
N THR A 436 -26.01 -10.95 4.59
CA THR A 436 -25.36 -11.92 3.68
C THR A 436 -24.26 -11.26 2.89
N ILE A 437 -24.50 -10.05 2.38
CA ILE A 437 -23.49 -9.27 1.66
C ILE A 437 -22.27 -9.02 2.55
N MET A 438 -22.48 -8.58 3.79
CA MET A 438 -21.37 -8.30 4.71
C MET A 438 -20.64 -9.58 5.15
N TRP A 439 -21.34 -10.73 5.22
CA TRP A 439 -20.70 -12.02 5.41
C TRP A 439 -19.74 -12.36 4.26
N VAL A 440 -20.21 -12.24 3.01
CA VAL A 440 -19.44 -12.64 1.83
C VAL A 440 -18.33 -11.62 1.52
N ALA A 441 -18.63 -10.32 1.64
CA ALA A 441 -17.68 -9.27 1.29
C ALA A 441 -16.66 -8.97 2.40
N GLY A 442 -17.07 -9.04 3.67
CA GLY A 442 -16.25 -8.65 4.83
C GLY A 442 -15.93 -9.80 5.77
N GLY A 443 -16.95 -10.53 6.19
CA GLY A 443 -16.80 -11.53 7.26
C GLY A 443 -15.95 -12.74 6.86
N ALA A 444 -16.42 -13.51 5.90
CA ALA A 444 -15.77 -14.76 5.50
C ALA A 444 -14.32 -14.58 5.01
N PRO A 445 -13.99 -13.62 4.14
CA PRO A 445 -12.60 -13.41 3.73
C PRO A 445 -11.70 -12.99 4.91
N MET A 446 -12.16 -12.10 5.79
CA MET A 446 -11.36 -11.62 6.92
C MET A 446 -11.03 -12.71 7.92
N ILE A 447 -12.04 -13.51 8.32
CA ILE A 447 -11.78 -14.61 9.25
C ILE A 447 -10.93 -15.73 8.61
N PHE A 448 -11.14 -16.02 7.31
CA PHE A 448 -10.32 -16.98 6.58
C PHE A 448 -8.85 -16.56 6.58
N VAL A 449 -8.58 -15.33 6.22
CA VAL A 449 -7.22 -14.76 6.18
C VAL A 449 -6.60 -14.72 7.59
N ALA A 450 -7.36 -14.35 8.62
CA ALA A 450 -6.91 -14.37 10.00
C ALA A 450 -6.49 -15.76 10.46
N LEU A 451 -7.30 -16.79 10.13
CA LEU A 451 -6.99 -18.18 10.46
C LEU A 451 -5.76 -18.70 9.69
N VAL A 452 -5.63 -18.40 8.41
CA VAL A 452 -4.45 -18.75 7.62
C VAL A 452 -3.18 -18.11 8.21
N LEU A 453 -3.25 -16.84 8.57
CA LEU A 453 -2.14 -16.12 9.19
C LEU A 453 -1.82 -16.68 10.59
N LEU A 454 -2.83 -17.02 11.38
CA LEU A 454 -2.64 -17.59 12.71
C LEU A 454 -1.97 -18.97 12.62
N ALA A 455 -2.40 -19.82 11.69
CA ALA A 455 -1.90 -21.18 11.53
C ALA A 455 -0.49 -21.23 10.90
N PHE A 456 -0.25 -20.44 9.87
CA PHE A 456 0.93 -20.56 9.01
C PHE A 456 1.82 -19.31 8.98
N GLY A 457 1.39 -18.18 9.54
CA GLY A 457 2.18 -16.96 9.59
C GLY A 457 3.34 -17.07 10.60
N PHE A 458 4.40 -16.34 10.34
CA PHE A 458 5.57 -16.23 11.22
C PHE A 458 5.50 -14.93 12.02
N GLU A 459 5.94 -14.94 13.28
CA GLU A 459 6.17 -13.69 14.00
C GLU A 459 7.56 -13.17 13.66
N THR A 460 7.63 -11.92 13.24
CA THR A 460 8.88 -11.30 12.76
C THR A 460 9.57 -10.45 13.82
N ARG A 461 8.87 -10.16 14.93
CA ARG A 461 9.41 -9.33 16.01
C ARG A 461 10.67 -9.94 16.60
N GLY A 462 11.80 -9.20 16.51
CA GLY A 462 13.08 -9.63 17.07
C GLY A 462 13.74 -10.81 16.33
N GLN A 463 13.24 -11.19 15.17
CA GLN A 463 13.84 -12.22 14.33
C GLN A 463 14.80 -11.60 13.31
N ASP A 464 15.98 -12.17 13.20
CA ASP A 464 16.91 -11.84 12.12
C ASP A 464 16.63 -12.74 10.91
N VAL A 465 16.06 -12.15 9.87
CA VAL A 465 15.67 -12.85 8.63
C VAL A 465 16.81 -12.84 7.59
N GLU A 466 17.90 -12.13 7.86
CA GLU A 466 19.03 -12.01 6.91
C GLU A 466 19.82 -13.32 6.78
N VAL A 467 19.82 -14.17 7.79
CA VAL A 467 20.56 -15.44 7.80
C VAL A 467 19.66 -16.59 7.33
N CYS A 468 19.85 -17.02 6.10
CA CYS A 468 19.13 -18.16 5.53
C CYS A 468 20.08 -19.17 4.89
N PRO A 469 20.63 -20.15 5.65
CA PRO A 469 21.70 -21.05 5.21
C PRO A 469 21.36 -21.85 3.95
N ARG A 470 20.08 -22.21 3.76
CA ARG A 470 19.63 -22.96 2.58
C ARG A 470 19.71 -22.15 1.29
N ILE A 471 19.47 -20.84 1.39
CA ILE A 471 19.53 -19.95 0.23
C ILE A 471 20.96 -19.58 -0.09
N GLU A 472 21.79 -19.36 0.91
CA GLU A 472 23.24 -19.19 0.71
C GLU A 472 23.84 -20.40 -0.01
N ALA A 473 23.48 -21.62 0.41
CA ALA A 473 23.92 -22.83 -0.27
C ALA A 473 23.45 -22.88 -1.73
N TYR A 474 22.21 -22.49 -2.02
CA TYR A 474 21.69 -22.41 -3.39
C TYR A 474 22.42 -21.35 -4.23
N LEU A 475 22.70 -20.20 -3.66
CA LEU A 475 23.41 -19.10 -4.33
C LEU A 475 24.87 -19.47 -4.60
N LYS A 476 25.55 -20.06 -3.63
CA LYS A 476 26.91 -20.55 -3.77
C LYS A 476 26.99 -21.62 -4.87
N ALA A 477 26.04 -22.56 -4.89
CA ALA A 477 25.96 -23.59 -5.95
C ALA A 477 25.72 -22.97 -7.33
N LYS A 478 24.87 -21.93 -7.45
CA LYS A 478 24.59 -21.25 -8.71
C LYS A 478 25.76 -20.38 -9.18
N ALA A 479 26.52 -19.80 -8.26
CA ALA A 479 27.73 -19.03 -8.56
C ALA A 479 28.97 -19.90 -8.85
N GLY A 480 28.85 -21.24 -8.84
CA GLY A 480 29.95 -22.16 -9.03
C GLY A 480 30.93 -22.21 -7.85
N ILE A 481 30.55 -21.68 -6.67
CA ILE A 481 31.33 -21.68 -5.45
C ILE A 481 31.05 -22.99 -4.73
N ALA A 482 32.10 -23.78 -4.43
CA ALA A 482 31.97 -25.06 -3.73
C ALA A 482 31.28 -24.86 -2.37
N VAL A 483 30.16 -25.53 -2.17
CA VAL A 483 29.46 -25.56 -0.88
C VAL A 483 30.20 -26.56 0.00
N PRO A 484 30.67 -26.19 1.22
CA PRO A 484 31.28 -27.14 2.13
C PRO A 484 30.31 -28.29 2.42
N SER A 485 30.79 -29.55 2.36
CA SER A 485 29.94 -30.70 2.67
C SER A 485 29.44 -30.60 4.13
N LYS A 486 28.22 -31.11 4.39
CA LYS A 486 27.55 -31.09 5.69
C LYS A 486 28.34 -31.73 6.86
N ASP A 487 29.45 -32.41 6.56
CA ASP A 487 30.23 -33.21 7.53
C ASP A 487 31.21 -32.38 8.38
N THR A 488 31.27 -31.03 8.19
CA THR A 488 32.18 -30.14 8.95
C THR A 488 31.51 -29.17 9.90
N VAL A 489 30.20 -29.20 10.05
CA VAL A 489 29.52 -28.43 11.09
C VAL A 489 29.38 -29.33 12.32
N ALA A 490 30.34 -29.25 13.22
CA ALA A 490 30.22 -29.84 14.55
C ALA A 490 28.94 -29.36 15.22
N THR A 491 28.04 -30.29 15.49
CA THR A 491 26.91 -30.06 16.38
C THR A 491 27.46 -29.60 17.73
N PRO A 492 27.03 -28.44 18.28
CA PRO A 492 27.33 -28.14 19.68
C PRO A 492 26.65 -29.21 20.54
N GLY A 493 27.47 -29.88 21.36
CA GLY A 493 26.99 -30.89 22.30
C GLY A 493 25.97 -30.30 23.29
N PRO A 494 25.13 -31.18 23.87
CA PRO A 494 24.02 -30.76 24.76
C PRO A 494 24.45 -30.46 26.18
N ASP A 495 25.57 -29.75 26.42
CA ASP A 495 25.98 -29.36 27.75
C ASP A 495 26.32 -27.89 27.79
N ASN A 496 25.45 -27.14 28.43
CA ASN A 496 25.65 -25.92 29.23
C ASN A 496 24.44 -24.97 29.14
N PHE A 497 23.31 -25.42 29.71
CA PHE A 497 22.34 -24.50 30.29
C PHE A 497 22.58 -24.48 31.82
N GLU A 498 23.52 -23.66 32.27
CA GLU A 498 23.49 -23.17 33.64
C GLU A 498 22.81 -21.80 33.68
N MET A 499 21.76 -21.76 34.50
CA MET A 499 21.01 -20.56 34.90
C MET A 499 21.95 -19.56 35.59
N LYS A 500 21.95 -18.35 35.09
CA LYS A 500 22.12 -17.12 35.92
C LYS A 500 21.19 -16.02 35.36
#